data_20f1a53977b0cf5e8b96a3fb60167540
#
_entry.id   20f1a53977b0cf5e8b96a3fb60167540
#
_cell.length_a   1.000
_cell.length_b   1.000
_cell.length_c   1.000
_cell.angle_alpha   90.00
_cell.angle_beta   90.00
_cell.angle_gamma   90.00
#
_symmetry.space_group_name_H-M   'P 1'
#
loop_
_entity.id
_entity.type
_entity.pdbx_description
1 polymer ?
#
loop_
_entity_poly.entity_id
_entity_poly.type
_entity_poly.pdbx_seq_one_letter_code
_entity_poly.pdbx_strand_id
1 'polypeptide(L)'
;MASGELTSSAYIKHHLQNLTFGKFPDGHWGFAHSSQDAADMGFMAVHVDTLGFSFVLGALFLFLFARAAKKASIEAPSGFQNFVESIVDFIDDNVRGSFNGKNPMVAPLALTTFIWIVLMITMDLVPVDWLPTLFAAMGVEYLKVVPTTDPNATFGMSIGIFILILYYSIKEKGLGLSLIHI
;
A
#
# COMPACT_ATOMS: atom_id res chain seq x y z
N MET A 1 -18.04 -15.08 -27.56
CA MET A 1 -16.65 -14.88 -27.14
C MET A 1 -15.77 -15.28 -28.30
N ALA A 2 -15.20 -14.32 -29.03
CA ALA A 2 -14.32 -14.59 -30.14
C ALA A 2 -13.00 -15.13 -29.57
N SER A 3 -12.61 -16.33 -29.98
CA SER A 3 -11.29 -16.94 -29.73
C SER A 3 -10.24 -16.24 -30.62
N GLY A 4 -10.00 -14.96 -30.36
CA GLY A 4 -8.82 -14.28 -30.87
C GLY A 4 -7.63 -14.78 -30.07
N GLU A 5 -6.60 -15.29 -30.75
CA GLU A 5 -5.32 -15.61 -30.11
C GLU A 5 -4.89 -14.41 -29.26
N LEU A 6 -4.79 -14.64 -27.94
CA LEU A 6 -4.27 -13.63 -27.01
C LEU A 6 -2.82 -13.38 -27.39
N THR A 7 -2.57 -12.34 -28.17
CA THR A 7 -1.20 -11.93 -28.43
C THR A 7 -0.53 -11.54 -27.11
N SER A 8 0.76 -11.81 -26.97
CA SER A 8 1.53 -11.43 -25.76
C SER A 8 1.32 -9.95 -25.38
N SER A 9 1.16 -9.07 -26.37
CA SER A 9 0.87 -7.65 -26.17
C SER A 9 -0.53 -7.41 -25.57
N ALA A 10 -1.55 -8.13 -26.00
CA ALA A 10 -2.91 -8.00 -25.47
C ALA A 10 -2.98 -8.53 -24.01
N TYR A 11 -2.31 -9.65 -23.73
CA TYR A 11 -2.18 -10.20 -22.39
C TYR A 11 -1.51 -9.20 -21.43
N ILE A 12 -0.36 -8.63 -21.82
CA ILE A 12 0.36 -7.65 -21.00
C ILE A 12 -0.51 -6.42 -20.75
N LYS A 13 -1.15 -5.87 -21.77
CA LYS A 13 -2.02 -4.69 -21.62
C LYS A 13 -3.18 -4.96 -20.65
N HIS A 14 -3.79 -6.13 -20.72
CA HIS A 14 -4.88 -6.52 -19.81
C HIS A 14 -4.44 -6.54 -18.35
N HIS A 15 -3.27 -7.12 -18.04
CA HIS A 15 -2.75 -7.24 -16.68
C HIS A 15 -2.15 -5.93 -16.12
N LEU A 16 -1.84 -4.97 -16.99
CA LEU A 16 -1.36 -3.64 -16.57
C LEU A 16 -2.50 -2.64 -16.31
N GLN A 17 -3.74 -2.97 -16.68
CA GLN A 17 -4.87 -2.08 -16.48
C GLN A 17 -5.43 -2.20 -15.07
N ASN A 18 -5.62 -1.05 -14.40
CA ASN A 18 -6.24 -0.97 -13.09
C ASN A 18 -7.78 -1.00 -13.21
N LEU A 19 -8.43 -1.49 -12.15
CA LEU A 19 -9.86 -1.31 -11.95
C LEU A 19 -10.13 0.15 -11.58
N THR A 20 -10.42 0.97 -12.58
CA THR A 20 -10.58 2.41 -12.44
C THR A 20 -12.05 2.79 -12.30
N PHE A 21 -12.38 3.56 -11.27
CA PHE A 21 -13.70 4.15 -11.06
C PHE A 21 -13.60 5.67 -11.13
N GLY A 22 -14.46 6.29 -11.89
CA GLY A 22 -14.41 7.74 -12.05
C GLY A 22 -15.66 8.31 -12.72
N LYS A 23 -15.59 9.60 -13.02
CA LYS A 23 -16.65 10.32 -13.72
C LYS A 23 -16.31 10.38 -15.21
N PHE A 24 -17.20 9.89 -16.04
CA PHE A 24 -17.10 9.98 -17.48
C PHE A 24 -17.36 11.41 -18.01
N PRO A 25 -16.93 11.73 -19.24
CA PRO A 25 -17.16 13.06 -19.84
C PRO A 25 -18.64 13.45 -19.98
N ASP A 26 -19.52 12.46 -20.11
CA ASP A 26 -20.99 12.64 -20.15
C ASP A 26 -21.63 12.91 -18.78
N GLY A 27 -20.83 12.84 -17.71
CA GLY A 27 -21.22 13.19 -16.34
C GLY A 27 -21.69 12.02 -15.48
N HIS A 28 -21.84 10.79 -15.99
CA HIS A 28 -22.14 9.62 -15.16
C HIS A 28 -20.91 9.08 -14.43
N TRP A 29 -21.14 8.37 -13.31
CA TRP A 29 -20.09 7.68 -12.56
C TRP A 29 -20.13 6.19 -12.87
N GLY A 30 -18.96 5.58 -13.11
CA GLY A 30 -18.88 4.16 -13.41
C GLY A 30 -17.45 3.63 -13.41
N PHE A 31 -17.33 2.33 -13.67
CA PHE A 31 -16.04 1.68 -13.89
C PHE A 31 -15.62 1.81 -15.35
N ALA A 32 -14.32 1.98 -15.56
CA ALA A 32 -13.74 1.97 -16.90
C ALA A 32 -13.75 0.55 -17.48
N HIS A 33 -14.25 0.40 -18.71
CA HIS A 33 -14.24 -0.85 -19.47
C HIS A 33 -13.09 -0.92 -20.47
N SER A 34 -12.32 0.15 -20.60
CA SER A 34 -11.14 0.22 -21.46
C SER A 34 -10.09 1.18 -20.89
N SER A 35 -8.86 1.06 -21.38
CA SER A 35 -7.79 2.02 -21.04
C SER A 35 -8.11 3.44 -21.53
N GLN A 36 -8.91 3.58 -22.59
CA GLN A 36 -9.35 4.89 -23.09
C GLN A 36 -10.35 5.51 -22.12
N ASP A 37 -11.35 4.74 -21.64
CA ASP A 37 -12.32 5.22 -20.64
C ASP A 37 -11.62 5.71 -19.38
N ALA A 38 -10.63 4.95 -18.89
CA ALA A 38 -9.84 5.34 -17.72
C ALA A 38 -9.08 6.67 -17.94
N ALA A 39 -8.55 6.88 -19.15
CA ALA A 39 -7.89 8.14 -19.52
C ALA A 39 -8.88 9.31 -19.61
N ASP A 40 -10.06 9.08 -20.18
CA ASP A 40 -11.10 10.08 -20.36
C ASP A 40 -11.74 10.54 -19.03
N MET A 41 -11.72 9.70 -17.99
CA MET A 41 -12.13 10.05 -16.61
C MET A 41 -11.24 11.11 -15.96
N GLY A 42 -9.99 11.25 -16.42
CA GLY A 42 -9.06 12.30 -15.98
C GLY A 42 -8.57 12.14 -14.53
N PHE A 43 -8.19 13.28 -13.93
CA PHE A 43 -7.49 13.31 -12.63
C PHE A 43 -8.32 12.78 -11.44
N MET A 44 -9.65 12.86 -11.51
CA MET A 44 -10.53 12.42 -10.40
C MET A 44 -10.86 10.92 -10.44
N ALA A 45 -10.24 10.18 -11.34
CA ALA A 45 -10.37 8.73 -11.39
C ALA A 45 -9.59 8.06 -10.25
N VAL A 46 -10.18 7.00 -9.70
CA VAL A 46 -9.62 6.26 -8.55
C VAL A 46 -9.37 4.82 -8.94
N HIS A 47 -8.19 4.31 -8.65
CA HIS A 47 -7.83 2.91 -8.83
C HIS A 47 -8.34 2.09 -7.62
N VAL A 48 -9.50 1.49 -7.78
CA VAL A 48 -10.22 0.80 -6.68
C VAL A 48 -9.49 -0.46 -6.24
N ASP A 49 -8.86 -1.18 -7.16
CA ASP A 49 -8.02 -2.34 -6.88
C ASP A 49 -6.80 -1.98 -6.03
N THR A 50 -6.05 -0.94 -6.42
CA THR A 50 -4.89 -0.43 -5.69
C THR A 50 -5.27 -0.04 -4.25
N LEU A 51 -6.33 0.75 -4.08
CA LEU A 51 -6.81 1.14 -2.76
C LEU A 51 -7.34 -0.06 -1.98
N GLY A 52 -8.13 -0.92 -2.62
CA GLY A 52 -8.72 -2.11 -1.99
C GLY A 52 -7.66 -3.04 -1.42
N PHE A 53 -6.68 -3.44 -2.22
CA PHE A 53 -5.57 -4.29 -1.75
C PHE A 53 -4.73 -3.58 -0.68
N SER A 54 -4.43 -2.29 -0.85
CA SER A 54 -3.68 -1.53 0.14
C SER A 54 -4.41 -1.51 1.49
N PHE A 55 -5.71 -1.24 1.51
CA PHE A 55 -6.53 -1.24 2.73
C PHE A 55 -6.63 -2.63 3.37
N VAL A 56 -6.87 -3.67 2.57
CA VAL A 56 -6.98 -5.05 3.07
C VAL A 56 -5.66 -5.50 3.71
N LEU A 57 -4.52 -5.21 3.08
CA LEU A 57 -3.21 -5.55 3.62
C LEU A 57 -2.88 -4.75 4.89
N GLY A 58 -3.24 -3.46 4.93
CA GLY A 58 -3.11 -2.64 6.13
C GLY A 58 -3.97 -3.15 7.29
N ALA A 59 -5.22 -3.51 7.02
CA ALA A 59 -6.12 -4.10 8.02
C ALA A 59 -5.62 -5.46 8.51
N LEU A 60 -5.09 -6.30 7.61
CA LEU A 60 -4.48 -7.58 7.95
C LEU A 60 -3.28 -7.39 8.89
N PHE A 61 -2.40 -6.46 8.58
CA PHE A 61 -1.28 -6.10 9.45
C PHE A 61 -1.76 -5.71 10.84
N LEU A 62 -2.67 -4.74 10.92
CA LEU A 62 -3.19 -4.26 12.20
C LEU A 62 -3.87 -5.39 13.01
N PHE A 63 -4.63 -6.25 12.34
CA PHE A 63 -5.27 -7.40 12.98
C PHE A 63 -4.25 -8.39 13.54
N LEU A 64 -3.22 -8.76 12.76
CA LEU A 64 -2.21 -9.72 13.19
C LEU A 64 -1.38 -9.19 14.36
N PHE A 65 -0.94 -7.93 14.29
CA PHE A 65 -0.15 -7.31 15.35
C PHE A 65 -0.98 -7.07 16.61
N ALA A 66 -2.22 -6.62 16.47
CA ALA A 66 -3.13 -6.47 17.62
C ALA A 66 -3.42 -7.83 18.29
N ARG A 67 -3.56 -8.91 17.48
CA ARG A 67 -3.73 -10.27 18.02
C ARG A 67 -2.50 -10.75 18.78
N ALA A 68 -1.29 -10.50 18.26
CA ALA A 68 -0.04 -10.82 18.95
C ALA A 68 0.08 -10.03 20.28
N ALA A 69 -0.14 -8.72 20.24
CA ALA A 69 -0.08 -7.86 21.40
C ALA A 69 -1.05 -8.27 22.53
N LYS A 70 -2.30 -8.63 22.15
CA LYS A 70 -3.31 -9.10 23.14
C LYS A 70 -2.96 -10.43 23.80
N LYS A 71 -2.14 -11.27 23.16
CA LYS A 71 -1.72 -12.58 23.65
C LYS A 71 -0.29 -12.61 24.17
N ALA A 72 0.39 -11.46 24.15
CA ALA A 72 1.76 -11.35 24.61
C ALA A 72 1.86 -11.76 26.07
N SER A 73 2.80 -12.64 26.39
CA SER A 73 3.11 -13.10 27.74
C SER A 73 4.57 -12.77 28.06
N ILE A 74 4.87 -12.62 29.36
CA ILE A 74 6.23 -12.36 29.86
C ILE A 74 7.06 -13.67 29.88
N GLU A 75 6.40 -14.83 29.77
CA GLU A 75 7.04 -16.13 29.65
C GLU A 75 7.62 -16.34 28.25
N ALA A 76 8.26 -17.48 28.01
CA ALA A 76 8.85 -17.79 26.69
C ALA A 76 7.82 -17.58 25.57
N PRO A 77 8.10 -16.66 24.61
CA PRO A 77 7.13 -16.29 23.60
C PRO A 77 6.80 -17.47 22.66
N SER A 78 5.55 -17.57 22.24
CA SER A 78 5.15 -18.50 21.18
C SER A 78 5.83 -18.12 19.85
N GLY A 79 5.97 -19.06 18.90
CA GLY A 79 6.65 -18.78 17.65
C GLY A 79 6.11 -17.55 16.88
N PHE A 80 4.79 -17.36 16.88
CA PHE A 80 4.19 -16.17 16.24
C PHE A 80 4.47 -14.89 17.03
N GLN A 81 4.39 -14.90 18.35
CA GLN A 81 4.74 -13.78 19.20
C GLN A 81 6.20 -13.40 19.02
N ASN A 82 7.11 -14.36 19.06
CA ASN A 82 8.54 -14.16 18.82
C ASN A 82 8.84 -13.54 17.45
N PHE A 83 8.12 -13.97 16.40
CA PHE A 83 8.25 -13.38 15.07
C PHE A 83 7.84 -11.90 15.06
N VAL A 84 6.70 -11.55 15.67
CA VAL A 84 6.24 -10.15 15.75
C VAL A 84 7.18 -9.31 16.60
N GLU A 85 7.63 -9.80 17.74
CA GLU A 85 8.59 -9.11 18.63
C GLU A 85 9.92 -8.86 17.89
N SER A 86 10.44 -9.86 17.15
CA SER A 86 11.67 -9.68 16.36
C SER A 86 11.55 -8.57 15.32
N ILE A 87 10.38 -8.41 14.70
CA ILE A 87 10.14 -7.31 13.75
C ILE A 87 10.10 -5.96 14.49
N VAL A 88 9.42 -5.91 15.64
CA VAL A 88 9.33 -4.68 16.43
C VAL A 88 10.70 -4.26 16.94
N ASP A 89 11.50 -5.19 17.47
CA ASP A 89 12.86 -4.95 17.92
C ASP A 89 13.76 -4.46 16.78
N PHE A 90 13.68 -5.12 15.61
CA PHE A 90 14.42 -4.70 14.42
C PHE A 90 14.12 -3.25 14.03
N ILE A 91 12.86 -2.84 14.06
CA ILE A 91 12.46 -1.46 13.71
C ILE A 91 12.90 -0.49 14.83
N ASP A 92 12.70 -0.84 16.11
CA ASP A 92 13.07 0.01 17.22
C ASP A 92 14.58 0.28 17.26
N ASP A 93 15.40 -0.74 17.04
CA ASP A 93 16.86 -0.62 16.95
C ASP A 93 17.29 0.30 15.81
N ASN A 94 16.69 0.16 14.63
CA ASN A 94 16.97 1.04 13.49
C ASN A 94 16.55 2.50 13.75
N VAL A 95 15.40 2.70 14.39
CA VAL A 95 14.92 4.03 14.76
C VAL A 95 15.83 4.66 15.79
N ARG A 96 16.20 3.94 16.86
CA ARG A 96 17.11 4.43 17.90
C ARG A 96 18.51 4.72 17.38
N GLY A 97 19.00 3.92 16.43
CA GLY A 97 20.29 4.13 15.77
C GLY A 97 20.32 5.38 14.87
N SER A 98 19.18 5.79 14.33
CA SER A 98 19.08 6.89 13.36
C SER A 98 18.48 8.17 13.92
N PHE A 99 17.63 8.07 14.96
CA PHE A 99 16.87 9.19 15.52
C PHE A 99 17.19 9.42 17.00
N ASN A 100 17.90 10.50 17.29
CA ASN A 100 18.30 10.90 18.65
C ASN A 100 17.22 11.72 19.41
N GLY A 101 16.08 12.02 18.76
CA GLY A 101 14.98 12.78 19.37
C GLY A 101 14.08 11.90 20.24
N LYS A 102 13.30 12.55 21.13
CA LYS A 102 12.34 11.87 22.04
C LYS A 102 10.91 11.95 21.49
N ASN A 103 10.67 11.55 20.26
CA ASN A 103 9.32 11.54 19.71
C ASN A 103 8.76 10.10 19.70
N PRO A 104 7.72 9.80 20.49
CA PRO A 104 7.17 8.44 20.61
C PRO A 104 6.44 7.96 19.33
N MET A 105 6.16 8.86 18.37
CA MET A 105 5.46 8.50 17.13
C MET A 105 6.39 7.93 16.07
N VAL A 106 7.71 8.13 16.16
CA VAL A 106 8.65 7.75 15.09
C VAL A 106 8.71 6.23 14.93
N ALA A 107 8.86 5.47 16.00
CA ALA A 107 8.97 4.01 15.94
C ALA A 107 7.65 3.34 15.44
N PRO A 108 6.45 3.69 15.96
CA PRO A 108 5.19 3.18 15.42
C PRO A 108 4.94 3.56 13.94
N LEU A 109 5.31 4.78 13.54
CA LEU A 109 5.19 5.21 12.15
C LEU A 109 6.12 4.41 11.22
N ALA A 110 7.38 4.23 11.64
CA ALA A 110 8.35 3.43 10.90
C ALA A 110 7.90 1.97 10.78
N LEU A 111 7.42 1.36 11.87
CA LEU A 111 6.88 0.00 11.88
C LEU A 111 5.70 -0.13 10.91
N THR A 112 4.73 0.78 11.02
CA THR A 112 3.53 0.73 10.18
C THR A 112 3.87 0.86 8.70
N THR A 113 4.69 1.85 8.36
CA THR A 113 5.10 2.09 6.97
C THR A 113 5.88 0.91 6.41
N PHE A 114 6.86 0.40 7.17
CA PHE A 114 7.69 -0.72 6.76
C PHE A 114 6.86 -1.98 6.49
N ILE A 115 6.06 -2.41 7.46
CA ILE A 115 5.27 -3.65 7.33
C ILE A 115 4.21 -3.51 6.22
N TRP A 116 3.55 -2.37 6.14
CA TRP A 116 2.54 -2.14 5.11
C TRP A 116 3.14 -2.23 3.70
N ILE A 117 4.28 -1.58 3.46
CA ILE A 117 4.99 -1.65 2.18
C ILE A 117 5.47 -3.07 1.90
N VAL A 118 6.07 -3.75 2.89
CA VAL A 118 6.52 -5.15 2.74
C VAL A 118 5.36 -6.06 2.34
N LEU A 119 4.20 -5.93 2.97
CA LEU A 119 3.02 -6.72 2.59
C LEU A 119 2.55 -6.42 1.16
N MET A 120 2.53 -5.16 0.75
CA MET A 120 2.16 -4.79 -0.61
C MET A 120 3.12 -5.36 -1.66
N ILE A 121 4.45 -5.33 -1.39
CA ILE A 121 5.46 -5.91 -2.28
C ILE A 121 5.37 -7.44 -2.29
N THR A 122 5.04 -8.06 -1.15
CA THR A 122 4.88 -9.52 -1.06
C THR A 122 3.78 -10.03 -1.99
N MET A 123 2.82 -9.18 -2.39
CA MET A 123 1.81 -9.55 -3.38
C MET A 123 2.41 -9.87 -4.76
N ASP A 124 3.62 -9.41 -5.08
CA ASP A 124 4.33 -9.80 -6.31
C ASP A 124 4.73 -11.31 -6.33
N LEU A 125 4.77 -11.96 -5.18
CA LEU A 125 5.04 -13.40 -5.08
C LEU A 125 3.80 -14.25 -5.41
N VAL A 126 2.63 -13.66 -5.44
CA VAL A 126 1.40 -14.34 -5.84
C VAL A 126 1.39 -14.46 -7.36
N PRO A 127 1.13 -15.67 -7.93
CA PRO A 127 1.03 -15.82 -9.38
C PRO A 127 0.05 -14.82 -9.99
N VAL A 128 0.50 -14.13 -11.02
CA VAL A 128 -0.20 -12.98 -11.63
C VAL A 128 -1.62 -13.28 -12.10
N ASP A 129 -1.90 -14.54 -12.47
CA ASP A 129 -3.21 -14.95 -12.99
C ASP A 129 -4.21 -15.40 -11.92
N TRP A 130 -3.75 -15.74 -10.71
CA TRP A 130 -4.64 -16.37 -9.70
C TRP A 130 -5.76 -15.46 -9.25
N LEU A 131 -5.41 -14.28 -8.76
CA LEU A 131 -6.41 -13.33 -8.27
C LEU A 131 -7.24 -12.71 -9.40
N PRO A 132 -6.64 -12.23 -10.52
CA PRO A 132 -7.42 -11.74 -11.64
C PRO A 132 -8.43 -12.78 -12.19
N THR A 133 -8.04 -14.05 -12.33
CA THR A 133 -8.95 -15.10 -12.79
C THR A 133 -10.10 -15.33 -11.81
N LEU A 134 -9.83 -15.32 -10.51
CA LEU A 134 -10.86 -15.44 -9.48
C LEU A 134 -11.86 -14.27 -9.54
N PHE A 135 -11.36 -13.06 -9.65
CA PHE A 135 -12.20 -11.85 -9.73
C PHE A 135 -12.93 -11.72 -11.07
N ALA A 136 -12.34 -12.20 -12.16
CA ALA A 136 -13.00 -12.28 -13.46
C ALA A 136 -14.23 -13.21 -13.40
N ALA A 137 -14.17 -14.32 -12.66
CA ALA A 137 -15.32 -15.18 -12.42
C ALA A 137 -16.44 -14.47 -11.63
N MET A 138 -16.12 -13.40 -10.90
CA MET A 138 -17.07 -12.53 -10.20
C MET A 138 -17.53 -11.33 -11.02
N GLY A 139 -17.10 -11.21 -12.30
CA GLY A 139 -17.48 -10.14 -13.21
C GLY A 139 -16.57 -8.91 -13.18
N VAL A 140 -15.40 -8.98 -12.55
CA VAL A 140 -14.38 -7.92 -12.58
C VAL A 140 -13.45 -8.15 -13.75
N GLU A 141 -13.47 -7.27 -14.75
CA GLU A 141 -12.71 -7.44 -15.99
C GLU A 141 -11.21 -7.13 -15.84
N TYR A 142 -10.89 -6.11 -15.04
CA TYR A 142 -9.53 -5.65 -14.83
C TYR A 142 -9.20 -5.67 -13.34
N LEU A 143 -8.03 -6.17 -13.00
CA LEU A 143 -7.56 -6.21 -11.61
C LEU A 143 -6.04 -6.21 -11.56
N LYS A 144 -5.48 -5.19 -10.92
CA LYS A 144 -4.06 -5.11 -10.64
C LYS A 144 -3.82 -5.39 -9.16
N VAL A 145 -3.08 -6.46 -8.89
CA VAL A 145 -2.99 -7.05 -7.53
C VAL A 145 -1.99 -6.34 -6.63
N VAL A 146 -0.96 -5.72 -7.23
CA VAL A 146 0.18 -5.14 -6.49
C VAL A 146 0.04 -3.61 -6.39
N PRO A 147 -0.35 -3.06 -5.22
CA PRO A 147 -0.59 -1.62 -5.08
C PRO A 147 0.66 -0.75 -5.32
N THR A 148 1.85 -1.25 -4.96
CA THR A 148 3.11 -0.51 -5.11
C THR A 148 3.54 -0.29 -6.55
N THR A 149 2.96 -0.99 -7.50
CA THR A 149 3.19 -0.77 -8.94
C THR A 149 2.40 0.42 -9.49
N ASP A 150 1.50 1.00 -8.70
CA ASP A 150 0.79 2.24 -9.04
C ASP A 150 1.58 3.45 -8.53
N PRO A 151 2.10 4.32 -9.43
CA PRO A 151 2.83 5.52 -9.04
C PRO A 151 2.02 6.46 -8.14
N ASN A 152 0.70 6.55 -8.34
CA ASN A 152 -0.16 7.42 -7.51
C ASN A 152 -0.17 6.95 -6.05
N ALA A 153 -0.22 5.64 -5.81
CA ALA A 153 -0.17 5.08 -4.47
C ALA A 153 1.19 5.31 -3.80
N THR A 154 2.29 5.06 -4.53
CA THR A 154 3.65 5.23 -4.00
C THR A 154 3.98 6.71 -3.73
N PHE A 155 3.61 7.62 -4.63
CA PHE A 155 3.74 9.06 -4.41
C PHE A 155 2.85 9.55 -3.26
N GLY A 156 1.60 9.08 -3.18
CA GLY A 156 0.70 9.43 -2.08
C GLY A 156 1.26 9.05 -0.71
N MET A 157 1.80 7.84 -0.59
CA MET A 157 2.45 7.39 0.65
C MET A 157 3.71 8.21 0.97
N SER A 158 4.60 8.43 -0.01
CA SER A 158 5.84 9.19 0.21
C SER A 158 5.59 10.64 0.57
N ILE A 159 4.64 11.29 -0.08
CA ILE A 159 4.22 12.68 0.25
C ILE A 159 3.61 12.73 1.66
N GLY A 160 2.77 11.76 2.02
CA GLY A 160 2.20 11.67 3.37
C GLY A 160 3.27 11.57 4.45
N ILE A 161 4.24 10.68 4.28
CA ILE A 161 5.38 10.55 5.20
C ILE A 161 6.24 11.82 5.22
N PHE A 162 6.51 12.42 4.07
CA PHE A 162 7.26 13.66 3.97
C PHE A 162 6.60 14.81 4.74
N ILE A 163 5.29 14.97 4.60
CA ILE A 163 4.52 15.98 5.37
C ILE A 163 4.64 15.72 6.88
N LEU A 164 4.56 14.46 7.32
CA LEU A 164 4.73 14.11 8.73
C LEU A 164 6.14 14.42 9.22
N ILE A 165 7.17 14.12 8.43
CA ILE A 165 8.56 14.45 8.77
C ILE A 165 8.72 15.96 8.93
N LEU A 166 8.21 16.76 7.99
CA LEU A 166 8.25 18.22 8.07
C LEU A 166 7.52 18.74 9.31
N TYR A 167 6.31 18.25 9.55
CA TYR A 167 5.51 18.64 10.72
C TYR A 167 6.26 18.40 12.04
N TYR A 168 6.77 17.19 12.24
CA TYR A 168 7.49 16.86 13.47
C TYR A 168 8.84 17.55 13.56
N SER A 169 9.56 17.74 12.46
CA SER A 169 10.80 18.49 12.43
C SER A 169 10.61 19.94 12.86
N ILE A 170 9.56 20.59 12.34
CA ILE A 170 9.20 21.97 12.72
C ILE A 170 8.76 22.04 14.18
N LYS A 171 7.96 21.07 14.64
CA LYS A 171 7.45 21.01 16.01
C LYS A 171 8.56 20.86 17.04
N GLU A 172 9.56 20.03 16.75
CA GLU A 172 10.66 19.74 17.70
C GLU A 172 11.79 20.79 17.64
N LYS A 173 12.14 21.29 16.46
CA LYS A 173 13.30 22.15 16.24
C LYS A 173 12.95 23.63 15.99
N GLY A 174 11.68 23.92 15.72
CA GLY A 174 11.25 25.23 15.23
C GLY A 174 11.56 25.44 13.74
N LEU A 175 10.90 26.45 13.13
CA LEU A 175 10.99 26.71 11.68
C LEU A 175 12.42 26.96 11.18
N GLY A 176 13.20 27.77 11.92
CA GLY A 176 14.57 28.15 11.50
C GLY A 176 15.54 27.00 11.44
N LEU A 177 15.59 26.17 12.48
CA LEU A 177 16.51 25.02 12.55
C LEU A 177 16.02 23.85 11.69
N SER A 178 14.71 23.71 11.48
CA SER A 178 14.16 22.68 10.61
C SER A 178 14.56 22.86 9.16
N LEU A 179 14.56 24.11 8.66
CA LEU A 179 14.97 24.44 7.28
C LEU A 179 16.48 24.31 7.02
N ILE A 180 17.29 24.47 8.05
CA ILE A 180 18.76 24.38 7.91
C ILE A 180 19.24 22.91 7.89
N HIS A 181 18.48 21.99 8.47
CA HIS A 181 18.86 20.59 8.65
C HIS A 181 18.03 19.58 7.83
N ILE A 182 17.32 20.06 6.81
CA ILE A 182 16.75 19.23 5.76
C ILE A 182 17.77 19.10 4.63
#